data_1a63fa2c98c4fe796bba16a142f9db4c
#
_entry.id   1a63fa2c98c4fe796bba16a142f9db4c
#
_cell.length_a   1.000
_cell.length_b   1.000
_cell.length_c   1.000
_cell.angle_alpha   90.00
_cell.angle_beta   90.00
_cell.angle_gamma   90.00
#
_symmetry.space_group_name_H-M   'P 1'
#
loop_
_entity.id
_entity.type
_entity.pdbx_description
1 polymer ?
#
loop_
_entity_poly.entity_id
_entity_poly.type
_entity_poly.pdbx_seq_one_letter_code
_entity_poly.pdbx_strand_id
1 'polypeptide(L)'
;MKKYFLIFFIFISLLVNSESDTIKNDKEIIILIENNWNSISTMSGRFEQIDTDNNIDYGNFYFDKPYKSMFSYDSKDEKIITNKILIHIIDDEGYQIDGYPIGNSPIKNILSDNIKFDEIFVVNSVERIFDEKEMYLITTVSKDSGRSDAKVLFFFSIDDLTLKKWVIFDEFGNKTVLEFTNIQKNISIAPNIFVVRYRH
;
A
#
# COMPACT_ATOMS: atom_id res chain seq x y z
N MET A 1 77.86 21.22 -14.52
CA MET A 1 76.85 20.57 -15.37
C MET A 1 75.63 20.15 -14.47
N LYS A 2 74.55 20.91 -14.48
CA LYS A 2 73.36 20.61 -13.68
C LYS A 2 72.37 19.80 -14.53
N LYS A 3 72.07 18.55 -14.11
CA LYS A 3 71.04 17.71 -14.74
C LYS A 3 69.70 18.11 -14.17
N TYR A 4 68.78 18.62 -15.00
CA TYR A 4 67.43 18.84 -14.68
C TYR A 4 66.64 17.53 -14.85
N PHE A 5 66.12 17.03 -13.77
CA PHE A 5 65.22 15.85 -13.78
C PHE A 5 63.80 16.35 -14.01
N LEU A 6 63.26 16.08 -15.19
CA LEU A 6 61.89 16.45 -15.57
C LEU A 6 60.91 15.38 -15.03
N ILE A 7 60.19 15.69 -13.96
CA ILE A 7 59.13 14.82 -13.44
C ILE A 7 57.88 15.08 -14.26
N PHE A 8 57.50 14.07 -15.06
CA PHE A 8 56.26 14.07 -15.84
C PHE A 8 55.14 13.61 -14.93
N PHE A 9 54.27 14.56 -14.46
CA PHE A 9 53.06 14.26 -13.69
C PHE A 9 51.98 13.79 -14.67
N ILE A 10 51.71 12.47 -14.69
CA ILE A 10 50.56 11.91 -15.40
C ILE A 10 49.35 12.16 -14.53
N PHE A 11 48.53 13.12 -14.92
CA PHE A 11 47.20 13.35 -14.34
C PHE A 11 46.26 12.28 -14.90
N ILE A 12 46.06 11.17 -14.16
CA ILE A 12 44.95 10.21 -14.44
C ILE A 12 43.69 10.89 -13.92
N SER A 13 42.94 11.48 -14.84
CA SER A 13 41.53 11.88 -14.58
C SER A 13 40.71 10.62 -14.42
N LEU A 14 40.43 10.23 -13.18
CA LEU A 14 39.35 9.31 -12.84
C LEU A 14 38.04 9.99 -13.25
N LEU A 15 37.51 9.59 -14.42
CA LEU A 15 36.11 9.82 -14.76
C LEU A 15 35.30 9.02 -13.77
N VAL A 16 34.91 9.64 -12.68
CA VAL A 16 33.80 9.17 -11.86
C VAL A 16 32.55 9.34 -12.72
N ASN A 17 32.09 8.25 -13.34
CA ASN A 17 30.75 8.17 -13.87
C ASN A 17 29.83 8.27 -12.65
N SER A 18 29.42 9.49 -12.33
CA SER A 18 28.24 9.72 -11.52
C SER A 18 27.07 9.17 -12.34
N GLU A 19 26.60 7.97 -12.01
CA GLU A 19 25.23 7.59 -12.37
C GLU A 19 24.36 8.69 -11.79
N SER A 20 23.87 9.56 -12.64
CA SER A 20 22.84 10.51 -12.28
C SER A 20 21.62 9.67 -12.00
N ASP A 21 21.31 9.42 -10.72
CA ASP A 21 19.97 9.03 -10.30
C ASP A 21 19.04 10.08 -10.90
N THR A 22 18.42 9.71 -12.01
CA THR A 22 17.43 10.58 -12.68
C THR A 22 16.30 10.71 -11.70
N ILE A 23 16.22 11.86 -11.03
CA ILE A 23 15.12 12.17 -10.09
C ILE A 23 13.86 12.12 -10.93
N LYS A 24 13.12 11.00 -10.81
CA LYS A 24 11.80 10.88 -11.43
C LYS A 24 10.89 11.91 -10.80
N ASN A 25 10.11 12.60 -11.62
CA ASN A 25 9.13 13.52 -11.11
C ASN A 25 7.96 12.74 -10.47
N ASP A 26 7.20 13.37 -9.59
CA ASP A 26 6.10 12.76 -8.83
C ASP A 26 5.12 12.00 -9.72
N LYS A 27 4.81 12.56 -10.89
CA LYS A 27 3.88 11.95 -11.85
C LYS A 27 4.43 10.64 -12.43
N GLU A 28 5.71 10.57 -12.72
CA GLU A 28 6.36 9.35 -13.21
C GLU A 28 6.36 8.27 -12.14
N ILE A 29 6.61 8.63 -10.88
CA ILE A 29 6.58 7.69 -9.76
C ILE A 29 5.17 7.13 -9.58
N ILE A 30 4.14 7.97 -9.61
CA ILE A 30 2.74 7.54 -9.53
C ILE A 30 2.40 6.57 -10.66
N ILE A 31 2.74 6.89 -11.91
CA ILE A 31 2.49 6.01 -13.06
C ILE A 31 3.17 4.63 -12.89
N LEU A 32 4.40 4.61 -12.38
CA LEU A 32 5.10 3.35 -12.12
C LEU A 32 4.42 2.52 -11.04
N ILE A 33 3.99 3.16 -9.96
CA ILE A 33 3.26 2.52 -8.86
C ILE A 33 1.92 1.99 -9.36
N GLU A 34 1.15 2.79 -10.12
CA GLU A 34 -0.11 2.38 -10.73
C GLU A 34 0.07 1.15 -11.63
N ASN A 35 1.05 1.18 -12.53
CA ASN A 35 1.32 0.08 -13.44
C ASN A 35 1.69 -1.21 -12.68
N ASN A 36 2.56 -1.10 -11.68
CA ASN A 36 2.92 -2.23 -10.84
C ASN A 36 1.70 -2.77 -10.07
N TRP A 37 0.94 -1.90 -9.39
CA TRP A 37 -0.24 -2.30 -8.63
C TRP A 37 -1.33 -2.91 -9.51
N ASN A 38 -1.56 -2.36 -10.70
CA ASN A 38 -2.54 -2.86 -11.65
C ASN A 38 -2.15 -4.22 -12.25
N SER A 39 -0.87 -4.57 -12.25
CA SER A 39 -0.39 -5.90 -12.68
C SER A 39 -0.62 -7.00 -11.64
N ILE A 40 -0.98 -6.64 -10.41
CA ILE A 40 -1.25 -7.57 -9.32
C ILE A 40 -2.74 -7.89 -9.32
N SER A 41 -3.12 -9.14 -9.58
CA SER A 41 -4.50 -9.61 -9.50
C SER A 41 -4.86 -10.13 -8.10
N THR A 42 -3.92 -10.83 -7.47
CA THR A 42 -4.09 -11.36 -6.11
C THR A 42 -2.90 -11.04 -5.24
N MET A 43 -3.14 -10.87 -3.95
CA MET A 43 -2.07 -10.65 -2.97
C MET A 43 -2.45 -11.28 -1.63
N SER A 44 -1.48 -11.84 -0.92
CA SER A 44 -1.66 -12.29 0.45
C SER A 44 -0.41 -12.03 1.28
N GLY A 45 -0.57 -12.11 2.59
CA GLY A 45 0.54 -11.95 3.53
C GLY A 45 0.04 -11.83 4.96
N ARG A 46 0.91 -11.27 5.77
CA ARG A 46 0.63 -10.91 7.16
C ARG A 46 0.39 -9.40 7.25
N PHE A 47 -0.44 -8.99 8.20
CA PHE A 47 -0.57 -7.59 8.54
C PHE A 47 -0.39 -7.36 10.05
N GLU A 48 0.04 -6.15 10.36
CA GLU A 48 -0.07 -5.51 11.68
C GLU A 48 -1.01 -4.33 11.53
N GLN A 49 -1.99 -4.21 12.43
CA GLN A 49 -2.91 -3.09 12.51
C GLN A 49 -2.71 -2.37 13.83
N ILE A 50 -2.58 -1.05 13.77
CA ILE A 50 -2.57 -0.18 14.94
C ILE A 50 -3.76 0.76 14.83
N ASP A 51 -4.65 0.73 15.81
CA ASP A 51 -5.82 1.59 15.87
C ASP A 51 -5.52 2.95 16.55
N THR A 52 -6.54 3.80 16.66
CA THR A 52 -6.45 5.13 17.27
C THR A 52 -6.03 5.09 18.74
N ASP A 53 -6.38 4.04 19.46
CA ASP A 53 -6.06 3.84 20.87
C ASP A 53 -4.70 3.15 21.07
N ASN A 54 -3.95 2.95 19.99
CA ASN A 54 -2.67 2.21 19.93
C ASN A 54 -2.79 0.72 20.30
N ASN A 55 -3.97 0.12 20.16
CA ASN A 55 -4.08 -1.33 20.23
C ASN A 55 -3.45 -1.93 18.97
N ILE A 56 -2.74 -3.03 19.15
CA ILE A 56 -2.04 -3.71 18.06
C ILE A 56 -2.70 -5.07 17.84
N ASP A 57 -3.14 -5.30 16.60
CA ASP A 57 -3.66 -6.57 16.13
C ASP A 57 -2.78 -7.12 15.00
N TYR A 58 -2.63 -8.42 14.94
CA TYR A 58 -1.92 -9.12 13.86
C TYR A 58 -2.87 -10.08 13.14
N GLY A 59 -2.54 -10.40 11.89
CA GLY A 59 -3.36 -11.35 11.16
C GLY A 59 -2.86 -11.65 9.76
N ASN A 60 -3.71 -12.35 9.00
CA ASN A 60 -3.48 -12.63 7.59
C ASN A 60 -4.44 -11.82 6.74
N PHE A 61 -3.94 -11.34 5.60
CA PHE A 61 -4.78 -10.71 4.61
C PHE A 61 -4.74 -11.45 3.27
N TYR A 62 -5.84 -11.34 2.53
CA TYR A 62 -5.98 -11.84 1.17
C TYR A 62 -6.72 -10.78 0.35
N PHE A 63 -6.16 -10.43 -0.80
CA PHE A 63 -6.79 -9.58 -1.80
C PHE A 63 -6.98 -10.36 -3.09
N ASP A 64 -8.16 -10.27 -3.67
CA ASP A 64 -8.51 -10.82 -4.99
C ASP A 64 -9.25 -9.71 -5.74
N LYS A 65 -8.50 -9.02 -6.61
CA LYS A 65 -9.06 -7.92 -7.39
C LYS A 65 -9.99 -8.44 -8.50
N PRO A 66 -11.08 -7.73 -8.76
CA PRO A 66 -11.47 -6.49 -8.11
C PRO A 66 -12.25 -6.68 -6.81
N TYR A 67 -12.06 -5.74 -5.88
CA TYR A 67 -12.90 -5.43 -4.71
C TYR A 67 -12.98 -6.46 -3.59
N LYS A 68 -12.38 -7.64 -3.71
CA LYS A 68 -12.43 -8.63 -2.64
C LYS A 68 -11.21 -8.51 -1.73
N SER A 69 -11.48 -8.47 -0.43
CA SER A 69 -10.45 -8.65 0.59
C SER A 69 -10.97 -9.50 1.73
N MET A 70 -10.04 -10.15 2.43
CA MET A 70 -10.30 -10.83 3.69
C MET A 70 -9.16 -10.52 4.65
N PHE A 71 -9.53 -10.16 5.88
CA PHE A 71 -8.62 -9.99 7.00
C PHE A 71 -9.06 -10.97 8.11
N SER A 72 -8.15 -11.80 8.56
CA SER A 72 -8.35 -12.69 9.72
C SER A 72 -7.35 -12.31 10.81
N TYR A 73 -7.84 -12.06 12.01
CA TYR A 73 -7.03 -11.65 13.15
C TYR A 73 -6.56 -12.87 13.93
N ASP A 74 -5.35 -12.81 14.49
CA ASP A 74 -4.81 -13.88 15.33
C ASP A 74 -5.44 -13.90 16.73
N SER A 75 -5.94 -12.72 17.18
CA SER A 75 -6.51 -12.49 18.51
C SER A 75 -8.04 -12.67 18.58
N LYS A 76 -8.71 -12.84 17.43
CA LYS A 76 -10.17 -12.84 17.30
C LYS A 76 -10.60 -13.95 16.35
N ASP A 77 -11.74 -14.57 16.64
CA ASP A 77 -12.37 -15.55 15.75
C ASP A 77 -13.07 -14.87 14.55
N GLU A 78 -13.30 -13.56 14.67
CA GLU A 78 -13.95 -12.76 13.64
C GLU A 78 -13.02 -12.51 12.45
N LYS A 79 -13.63 -12.44 11.26
CA LYS A 79 -12.97 -12.06 10.01
C LYS A 79 -13.72 -10.92 9.34
N ILE A 80 -12.99 -10.08 8.63
CA ILE A 80 -13.56 -9.00 7.82
C ILE A 80 -13.43 -9.40 6.36
N ILE A 81 -14.56 -9.50 5.65
CA ILE A 81 -14.59 -9.74 4.21
C ILE A 81 -15.19 -8.50 3.51
N THR A 82 -14.54 -8.03 2.46
CA THR A 82 -15.10 -6.98 1.62
C THR A 82 -15.43 -7.49 0.23
N ASN A 83 -16.42 -6.86 -0.36
CA ASN A 83 -16.74 -6.95 -1.78
C ASN A 83 -17.02 -5.53 -2.32
N LYS A 84 -17.53 -5.43 -3.55
CA LYS A 84 -17.82 -4.12 -4.18
C LYS A 84 -18.80 -3.24 -3.40
N ILE A 85 -19.66 -3.82 -2.56
CA ILE A 85 -20.83 -3.17 -1.98
C ILE A 85 -20.74 -3.09 -0.45
N LEU A 86 -20.29 -4.17 0.19
CA LEU A 86 -20.39 -4.36 1.64
C LEU A 86 -19.02 -4.73 2.25
N ILE A 87 -18.89 -4.35 3.50
CA ILE A 87 -17.94 -4.90 4.47
C ILE A 87 -18.73 -5.85 5.34
N HIS A 88 -18.33 -7.11 5.40
CA HIS A 88 -18.96 -8.15 6.22
C HIS A 88 -18.04 -8.48 7.39
N ILE A 89 -18.59 -8.54 8.58
CA ILE A 89 -17.96 -9.15 9.74
C ILE A 89 -18.57 -10.53 9.91
N ILE A 90 -17.76 -11.57 9.89
CA ILE A 90 -18.19 -12.96 9.98
C ILE A 90 -17.55 -13.64 11.19
N ASP A 91 -18.24 -14.65 11.73
CA ASP A 91 -17.71 -15.53 12.77
C ASP A 91 -16.72 -16.58 12.19
N ASP A 92 -16.20 -17.45 13.03
CA ASP A 92 -15.29 -18.55 12.66
C ASP A 92 -15.92 -19.57 11.72
N GLU A 93 -17.26 -19.77 11.83
CA GLU A 93 -18.04 -20.66 10.94
C GLU A 93 -18.35 -20.00 9.58
N GLY A 94 -18.06 -18.69 9.44
CA GLY A 94 -18.29 -17.91 8.22
C GLY A 94 -19.70 -17.29 8.11
N TYR A 95 -20.46 -17.26 9.20
CA TYR A 95 -21.76 -16.57 9.23
C TYR A 95 -21.59 -15.08 9.49
N GLN A 96 -22.33 -14.29 8.74
CA GLN A 96 -22.35 -12.84 8.98
C GLN A 96 -22.98 -12.54 10.34
N ILE A 97 -22.23 -11.79 11.16
CA ILE A 97 -22.66 -11.25 12.45
C ILE A 97 -22.95 -9.76 12.36
N ASP A 98 -22.29 -9.06 11.44
CA ASP A 98 -22.52 -7.64 11.16
C ASP A 98 -22.13 -7.29 9.72
N GLY A 99 -22.53 -6.10 9.24
CA GLY A 99 -22.18 -5.66 7.90
C GLY A 99 -22.52 -4.19 7.64
N TYR A 100 -21.64 -3.54 6.87
CA TYR A 100 -21.72 -2.12 6.58
C TYR A 100 -21.55 -1.87 5.08
N PRO A 101 -22.20 -0.84 4.52
CA PRO A 101 -21.89 -0.39 3.17
C PRO A 101 -20.42 0.02 3.06
N ILE A 102 -19.73 -0.49 2.05
CA ILE A 102 -18.31 -0.14 1.85
C ILE A 102 -18.13 1.34 1.46
N GLY A 103 -19.19 1.96 0.92
CA GLY A 103 -19.16 3.39 0.53
C GLY A 103 -17.96 3.75 -0.34
N ASN A 104 -17.32 4.86 0.01
CA ASN A 104 -16.09 5.36 -0.62
C ASN A 104 -14.85 4.99 0.19
N SER A 105 -14.88 3.82 0.85
CA SER A 105 -13.74 3.33 1.62
C SER A 105 -12.47 3.26 0.77
N PRO A 106 -11.32 3.69 1.29
CA PRO A 106 -10.03 3.58 0.61
C PRO A 106 -9.72 2.17 0.11
N ILE A 107 -10.12 1.12 0.85
CA ILE A 107 -9.88 -0.26 0.45
C ILE A 107 -10.63 -0.64 -0.83
N LYS A 108 -11.86 -0.16 -1.02
CA LYS A 108 -12.61 -0.37 -2.26
C LYS A 108 -11.89 0.23 -3.46
N ASN A 109 -11.37 1.43 -3.27
CA ASN A 109 -10.71 2.17 -4.34
C ASN A 109 -9.37 1.52 -4.70
N ILE A 110 -8.57 1.14 -3.70
CA ILE A 110 -7.27 0.50 -3.93
C ILE A 110 -7.41 -0.89 -4.56
N LEU A 111 -8.50 -1.60 -4.29
CA LEU A 111 -8.79 -2.92 -4.85
C LEU A 111 -9.64 -2.89 -6.14
N SER A 112 -9.77 -1.73 -6.78
CA SER A 112 -10.39 -1.66 -8.10
C SER A 112 -9.57 -2.40 -9.18
N ASP A 113 -10.20 -2.70 -10.32
CA ASP A 113 -9.52 -3.38 -11.43
C ASP A 113 -8.29 -2.62 -11.92
N ASN A 114 -8.45 -1.30 -12.03
CA ASN A 114 -7.42 -0.42 -12.56
C ASN A 114 -7.41 0.88 -11.75
N ILE A 115 -6.47 0.99 -10.82
CA ILE A 115 -6.32 2.20 -10.03
C ILE A 115 -5.70 3.31 -10.86
N LYS A 116 -6.28 4.51 -10.70
CA LYS A 116 -5.72 5.79 -11.13
C LYS A 116 -5.79 6.73 -9.94
N PHE A 117 -4.63 7.06 -9.39
CA PHE A 117 -4.57 7.90 -8.19
C PHE A 117 -5.24 9.25 -8.40
N ASP A 118 -5.01 9.86 -9.56
CA ASP A 118 -5.57 11.16 -9.92
C ASP A 118 -7.07 11.15 -10.20
N GLU A 119 -7.71 10.00 -10.42
CA GLU A 119 -9.16 9.87 -10.55
C GLU A 119 -9.85 9.74 -9.18
N ILE A 120 -9.19 9.08 -8.23
CA ILE A 120 -9.74 8.69 -6.92
C ILE A 120 -9.36 9.69 -5.84
N PHE A 121 -8.14 10.19 -5.89
CA PHE A 121 -7.53 11.01 -4.86
C PHE A 121 -7.06 12.36 -5.40
N VAL A 122 -6.98 13.34 -4.51
CA VAL A 122 -6.08 14.49 -4.70
C VAL A 122 -4.73 14.09 -4.12
N VAL A 123 -3.72 13.97 -4.96
CA VAL A 123 -2.35 13.70 -4.51
C VAL A 123 -1.71 15.01 -4.07
N ASN A 124 -1.36 15.09 -2.80
CA ASN A 124 -0.77 16.29 -2.20
C ASN A 124 0.76 16.30 -2.32
N SER A 125 1.41 15.14 -2.11
CA SER A 125 2.86 15.00 -2.25
C SER A 125 3.25 13.56 -2.57
N VAL A 126 4.43 13.42 -3.21
CA VAL A 126 5.16 12.18 -3.36
C VAL A 126 6.56 12.42 -2.80
N GLU A 127 6.94 11.69 -1.80
CA GLU A 127 8.21 11.90 -1.09
C GLU A 127 9.00 10.59 -1.05
N ARG A 128 10.32 10.69 -1.19
CA ARG A 128 11.20 9.58 -0.88
C ARG A 128 11.59 9.69 0.58
N ILE A 129 11.26 8.68 1.35
CA ILE A 129 11.51 8.64 2.80
C ILE A 129 12.31 7.40 3.17
N PHE A 130 12.89 7.41 4.38
CA PHE A 130 13.52 6.24 4.99
C PHE A 130 12.73 5.88 6.25
N ASP A 131 12.06 4.70 6.22
CA ASP A 131 11.35 4.10 7.34
C ASP A 131 11.79 2.62 7.37
N GLU A 132 12.83 2.27 8.13
CA GLU A 132 13.59 1.01 8.09
C GLU A 132 14.21 0.69 6.71
N LYS A 133 13.51 1.02 5.63
CA LYS A 133 13.93 0.93 4.23
C LYS A 133 13.51 2.18 3.48
N GLU A 134 14.09 2.37 2.29
CA GLU A 134 13.66 3.45 1.41
C GLU A 134 12.29 3.16 0.82
N MET A 135 11.38 4.15 0.93
CA MET A 135 10.00 4.08 0.45
C MET A 135 9.59 5.36 -0.26
N TYR A 136 8.63 5.21 -1.18
CA TYR A 136 7.82 6.32 -1.64
C TYR A 136 6.63 6.50 -0.70
N LEU A 137 6.49 7.66 -0.11
CA LEU A 137 5.31 8.11 0.62
C LEU A 137 4.44 8.95 -0.31
N ILE A 138 3.23 8.48 -0.59
CA ILE A 138 2.21 9.26 -1.31
C ILE A 138 1.17 9.73 -0.32
N THR A 139 1.07 11.05 -0.15
CA THR A 139 0.04 11.67 0.68
C THR A 139 -1.15 12.04 -0.18
N THR A 140 -2.35 11.57 0.19
CA THR A 140 -3.57 11.78 -0.58
C THR A 140 -4.74 12.21 0.28
N VAL A 141 -5.71 12.87 -0.37
CA VAL A 141 -7.05 13.14 0.19
C VAL A 141 -8.08 12.56 -0.77
N SER A 142 -9.14 11.95 -0.26
CA SER A 142 -10.22 11.40 -1.10
C SER A 142 -10.97 12.50 -1.84
N LYS A 143 -11.25 12.32 -3.15
CA LYS A 143 -12.03 13.26 -3.94
C LYS A 143 -13.53 13.21 -3.65
N ASP A 144 -14.04 12.03 -3.30
CA ASP A 144 -15.48 11.78 -3.15
C ASP A 144 -16.02 12.10 -1.76
N SER A 145 -15.20 12.62 -0.90
CA SER A 145 -15.62 13.04 0.42
C SER A 145 -16.36 14.36 0.36
N GLY A 146 -17.64 14.33 -0.06
CA GLY A 146 -18.56 15.48 0.12
C GLY A 146 -18.70 15.88 1.59
N ARG A 147 -17.90 15.34 2.48
CA ARG A 147 -17.93 15.53 3.92
C ARG A 147 -16.60 15.43 4.64
N SER A 148 -15.50 15.04 4.10
CA SER A 148 -14.32 14.99 4.94
C SER A 148 -13.01 14.86 4.21
N ASP A 149 -12.06 15.47 4.81
CA ASP A 149 -10.63 15.41 4.61
C ASP A 149 -10.03 14.03 4.94
N ALA A 150 -10.73 12.92 4.61
CA ALA A 150 -10.21 11.58 4.81
C ALA A 150 -8.86 11.47 4.09
N LYS A 151 -7.81 11.45 4.87
CA LYS A 151 -6.43 11.43 4.40
C LYS A 151 -5.94 10.00 4.37
N VAL A 152 -5.29 9.62 3.28
CA VAL A 152 -4.62 8.33 3.18
C VAL A 152 -3.16 8.55 2.81
N LEU A 153 -2.29 7.90 3.56
CA LEU A 153 -0.85 7.84 3.29
C LEU A 153 -0.53 6.44 2.80
N PHE A 154 0.07 6.34 1.62
CA PHE A 154 0.52 5.08 1.06
C PHE A 154 2.04 5.01 1.06
N PHE A 155 2.59 3.90 1.52
CA PHE A 155 4.03 3.66 1.56
C PHE A 155 4.35 2.49 0.64
N PHE A 156 5.07 2.78 -0.44
CA PHE A 156 5.51 1.79 -1.42
C PHE A 156 7.01 1.60 -1.34
N SER A 157 7.47 0.35 -1.34
CA SER A 157 8.89 0.02 -1.45
C SER A 157 9.45 0.63 -2.74
N ILE A 158 10.65 1.21 -2.67
CA ILE A 158 11.36 1.71 -3.86
C ILE A 158 11.86 0.55 -4.73
N ASP A 159 12.23 -0.57 -4.11
CA ASP A 159 12.85 -1.70 -4.81
C ASP A 159 11.89 -2.41 -5.77
N ASP A 160 10.64 -2.63 -5.34
CA ASP A 160 9.67 -3.47 -6.07
C ASP A 160 8.29 -2.83 -6.19
N LEU A 161 8.13 -1.57 -5.81
CA LEU A 161 6.90 -0.79 -5.84
C LEU A 161 5.71 -1.48 -5.15
N THR A 162 5.99 -2.35 -4.17
CA THR A 162 4.96 -3.05 -3.40
C THR A 162 4.45 -2.14 -2.29
N LEU A 163 3.13 -2.09 -2.12
CA LEU A 163 2.50 -1.45 -0.96
C LEU A 163 2.91 -2.17 0.31
N LYS A 164 3.59 -1.46 1.21
CA LYS A 164 4.07 -1.98 2.51
C LYS A 164 3.24 -1.51 3.68
N LYS A 165 2.72 -0.30 3.59
CA LYS A 165 1.97 0.31 4.68
C LYS A 165 0.96 1.29 4.12
N TRP A 166 -0.18 1.41 4.76
CA TRP A 166 -1.05 2.58 4.62
C TRP A 166 -1.47 3.12 5.98
N VAL A 167 -1.74 4.41 6.01
CA VAL A 167 -2.30 5.09 7.17
C VAL A 167 -3.56 5.81 6.74
N ILE A 168 -4.66 5.51 7.38
CA ILE A 168 -5.96 6.10 7.10
C ILE A 168 -6.33 7.01 8.27
N PHE A 169 -6.72 8.24 7.95
CA PHE A 169 -7.37 9.14 8.89
C PHE A 169 -8.81 9.30 8.44
N ASP A 170 -9.76 8.98 9.32
CA ASP A 170 -11.18 9.18 9.05
C ASP A 170 -11.61 10.64 9.28
N GLU A 171 -12.89 10.92 9.06
CA GLU A 171 -13.49 12.24 9.23
C GLU A 171 -13.46 12.77 10.68
N PHE A 172 -13.28 11.89 11.66
CA PHE A 172 -13.18 12.23 13.07
C PHE A 172 -11.73 12.38 13.54
N GLY A 173 -10.77 12.16 12.65
CA GLY A 173 -9.34 12.18 12.96
C GLY A 173 -8.82 10.88 13.56
N ASN A 174 -9.64 9.82 13.61
CA ASN A 174 -9.18 8.51 14.05
C ASN A 174 -8.14 7.99 13.05
N LYS A 175 -7.08 7.40 13.58
CA LYS A 175 -5.96 6.90 12.80
C LYS A 175 -5.96 5.37 12.82
N THR A 176 -5.89 4.77 11.65
CA THR A 176 -5.61 3.34 11.49
C THR A 176 -4.36 3.16 10.66
N VAL A 177 -3.40 2.40 11.16
CA VAL A 177 -2.20 1.99 10.42
C VAL A 177 -2.35 0.52 10.07
N LEU A 178 -2.05 0.17 8.82
CA LEU A 178 -1.92 -1.21 8.36
C LEU A 178 -0.56 -1.38 7.71
N GLU A 179 0.25 -2.29 8.25
CA GLU A 179 1.55 -2.65 7.71
C GLU A 179 1.53 -4.09 7.19
N PHE A 180 2.08 -4.31 5.99
CA PHE A 180 2.00 -5.58 5.28
C PHE A 180 3.38 -6.23 5.17
N THR A 181 3.47 -7.47 5.62
CA THR A 181 4.69 -8.29 5.60
C THR A 181 4.44 -9.64 4.93
N ASN A 182 5.51 -10.36 4.61
CA ASN A 182 5.44 -11.69 3.97
C ASN A 182 4.54 -11.72 2.73
N ILE A 183 4.60 -10.66 1.93
CA ILE A 183 3.71 -10.43 0.80
C ILE A 183 4.03 -11.40 -0.34
N GLN A 184 2.99 -12.08 -0.83
CA GLN A 184 2.99 -12.90 -2.04
C GLN A 184 2.02 -12.30 -3.05
N LYS A 185 2.43 -12.18 -4.31
CA LYS A 185 1.66 -11.56 -5.39
C LYS A 185 1.30 -12.60 -6.45
N ASN A 186 0.15 -12.41 -7.10
CA ASN A 186 -0.32 -13.22 -8.22
C ASN A 186 -0.36 -14.73 -7.92
N ILE A 187 -0.76 -15.07 -6.68
CA ILE A 187 -0.93 -16.44 -6.22
C ILE A 187 -2.35 -16.93 -6.45
N SER A 188 -2.53 -18.26 -6.46
CA SER A 188 -3.88 -18.84 -6.47
C SER A 188 -4.49 -18.72 -5.07
N ILE A 189 -5.66 -18.08 -4.98
CA ILE A 189 -6.43 -17.97 -3.74
C ILE A 189 -7.71 -18.78 -3.90
N ALA A 190 -8.01 -19.64 -2.93
CA ALA A 190 -9.22 -20.44 -2.97
C ALA A 190 -10.47 -19.55 -2.83
N PRO A 191 -11.47 -19.64 -3.74
CA PRO A 191 -12.63 -18.73 -3.73
C PRO A 191 -13.47 -18.78 -2.45
N ASN A 192 -13.44 -19.91 -1.72
CA ASN A 192 -14.18 -20.08 -0.48
C ASN A 192 -13.70 -19.17 0.67
N ILE A 193 -12.50 -18.57 0.58
CA ILE A 193 -11.97 -17.61 1.55
C ILE A 193 -12.86 -16.36 1.64
N PHE A 194 -13.55 -15.99 0.55
CA PHE A 194 -14.38 -14.80 0.45
C PHE A 194 -15.88 -15.11 0.59
N VAL A 195 -16.24 -16.34 0.98
CA VAL A 195 -17.65 -16.73 1.11
C VAL A 195 -18.22 -16.25 2.43
N VAL A 196 -19.36 -15.56 2.35
CA VAL A 196 -20.16 -15.11 3.49
C VAL A 196 -21.42 -15.96 3.56
N ARG A 197 -21.73 -16.53 4.72
CA ARG A 197 -22.94 -17.28 5.00
C ARG A 197 -23.96 -16.40 5.74
N TYR A 198 -25.23 -16.64 5.51
CA TYR A 198 -26.31 -15.94 6.20
C TYR A 198 -27.13 -16.93 7.02
N ARG A 199 -27.46 -16.57 8.27
CA ARG A 199 -28.40 -17.32 9.09
C ARG A 199 -29.81 -16.94 8.63
N HIS A 200 -30.62 -17.93 8.34
CA HIS A 200 -32.04 -17.78 7.95
C HIS A 200 -32.92 -17.72 9.21
#